data_1ac0a46b05a5ac698b2d31b3475d0315
#
_entry.id   1ac0a46b05a5ac698b2d31b3475d0315
#
_cell.length_a   1.000
_cell.length_b   1.000
_cell.length_c   1.000
_cell.angle_alpha   90.00
_cell.angle_beta   90.00
_cell.angle_gamma   90.00
#
_symmetry.space_group_name_H-M   'P 1'
#
loop_
_entity.id
_entity.type
_entity.pdbx_description
1 polymer ?
#
loop_
_entity_poly.entity_id
_entity_poly.type
_entity_poly.pdbx_seq_one_letter_code
_entity_poly.pdbx_strand_id
1 'polypeptide(L)'
;MLYWRAWVYGFSNLPPADTKVRDQLDREAAQIGWPAMHAKLALLDPSSAERLQPNDSQRIQRALEVFAITGRPLSDLFEETPSLAGRKQEPNPDWVELISLEPSDRKVLHARLEQRFDQMLNSNFIAEVELLRNRGDLHPNLPAIRSVGYRQVWEYLAGESDWETMKQKAYAATRQLSKRQMTWLRAMNRQVFDPFDSEQMELAQKKCLALLRGLS
;
A
#
# COMPACT_ATOMS: atom_id res chain seq x y z
N MET A 1 -5.12 -1.80 4.54
CA MET A 1 -4.56 -1.09 5.72
C MET A 1 -4.69 0.43 5.59
N LEU A 2 -4.32 1.04 4.46
CA LEU A 2 -4.52 2.48 4.25
C LEU A 2 -6.00 2.88 4.39
N TYR A 3 -6.90 2.18 3.71
CA TYR A 3 -8.35 2.43 3.76
C TYR A 3 -8.93 2.27 5.16
N TRP A 4 -8.49 1.27 5.93
CA TRP A 4 -8.93 1.07 7.31
C TRP A 4 -8.53 2.27 8.18
N ARG A 5 -7.28 2.72 8.07
CA ARG A 5 -6.82 3.93 8.79
C ARG A 5 -7.57 5.18 8.39
N ALA A 6 -7.81 5.36 7.10
CA ALA A 6 -8.59 6.48 6.59
C ALA A 6 -10.03 6.47 7.09
N TRP A 7 -10.62 5.28 7.21
CA TRP A 7 -11.98 5.12 7.74
C TRP A 7 -12.05 5.39 9.24
N VAL A 8 -11.09 4.88 10.02
CA VAL A 8 -11.10 5.01 11.50
C VAL A 8 -10.64 6.40 11.95
N TYR A 9 -9.61 6.96 11.31
CA TYR A 9 -8.96 8.19 11.75
C TYR A 9 -9.19 9.39 10.82
N GLY A 10 -9.89 9.19 9.70
CA GLY A 10 -10.10 10.21 8.69
C GLY A 10 -8.90 10.43 7.76
N PHE A 11 -8.99 11.44 6.90
CA PHE A 11 -7.91 11.88 6.03
C PHE A 11 -7.24 13.13 6.61
N SER A 12 -5.93 13.26 6.38
CA SER A 12 -5.23 14.52 6.66
C SER A 12 -5.65 15.58 5.64
N ASN A 13 -5.82 16.81 6.11
CA ASN A 13 -6.17 17.95 5.27
C ASN A 13 -4.94 18.49 4.50
N LEU A 14 -4.37 17.64 3.65
CA LEU A 14 -3.22 17.99 2.83
C LEU A 14 -3.67 18.53 1.47
N PRO A 15 -2.90 19.45 0.86
CA PRO A 15 -3.24 19.95 -0.47
C PRO A 15 -3.31 18.79 -1.48
N PRO A 16 -4.17 18.90 -2.51
CA PRO A 16 -4.19 17.95 -3.61
C PRO A 16 -2.83 17.90 -4.33
N ALA A 17 -2.62 16.85 -5.09
CA ALA A 17 -1.40 16.71 -5.89
C ALA A 17 -1.37 17.78 -6.99
N ASP A 18 -0.22 18.44 -7.16
CA ASP A 18 0.05 19.37 -8.26
C ASP A 18 1.04 18.74 -9.25
N THR A 19 0.55 18.45 -10.46
CA THR A 19 1.37 17.80 -11.50
C THR A 19 2.57 18.66 -11.91
N LYS A 20 2.43 20.00 -11.96
CA LYS A 20 3.53 20.88 -12.35
C LYS A 20 4.65 20.88 -11.32
N VAL A 21 4.30 20.91 -10.04
CA VAL A 21 5.27 20.80 -8.94
C VAL A 21 5.95 19.45 -8.96
N ARG A 22 5.23 18.36 -9.18
CA ARG A 22 5.81 17.02 -9.30
C ARG A 22 6.75 16.89 -10.45
N ASP A 23 6.37 17.35 -11.63
CA ASP A 23 7.23 17.34 -12.82
C ASP A 23 8.52 18.14 -12.62
N GLN A 24 8.46 19.23 -11.86
CA GLN A 24 9.64 20.01 -11.49
C GLN A 24 10.54 19.23 -10.55
N LEU A 25 9.99 18.62 -9.50
CA LEU A 25 10.74 17.81 -8.54
C LEU A 25 11.34 16.56 -9.20
N ASP A 26 10.64 15.94 -10.14
CA ASP A 26 11.15 14.78 -10.88
C ASP A 26 12.30 15.17 -11.81
N ARG A 27 12.22 16.33 -12.46
CA ARG A 27 13.35 16.88 -13.26
C ARG A 27 14.56 17.21 -12.39
N GLU A 28 14.35 17.81 -11.22
CA GLU A 28 15.42 18.08 -10.26
C GLU A 28 16.04 16.77 -9.76
N ALA A 29 15.22 15.80 -9.38
CA ALA A 29 15.69 14.49 -8.94
C ALA A 29 16.46 13.73 -10.04
N ALA A 30 16.09 13.89 -11.30
CA ALA A 30 16.81 13.30 -12.42
C ALA A 30 18.24 13.88 -12.58
N GLN A 31 18.46 15.12 -12.14
CA GLN A 31 19.77 15.79 -12.21
C GLN A 31 20.66 15.47 -11.02
N ILE A 32 20.11 15.54 -9.79
CA ILE A 32 20.91 15.45 -8.56
C ILE A 32 20.71 14.14 -7.79
N GLY A 33 19.72 13.34 -8.15
CA GLY A 33 19.38 12.08 -7.50
C GLY A 33 18.52 12.24 -6.23
N TRP A 34 17.79 11.18 -5.87
CA TRP A 34 16.90 11.16 -4.71
C TRP A 34 17.62 11.34 -3.36
N PRO A 35 18.86 10.84 -3.16
CA PRO A 35 19.60 11.13 -1.93
C PRO A 35 19.87 12.63 -1.72
N ALA A 36 20.16 13.38 -2.79
CA ALA A 36 20.32 14.83 -2.67
C ALA A 36 18.97 15.55 -2.43
N MET A 37 17.89 15.08 -3.06
CA MET A 37 16.53 15.55 -2.75
C MET A 37 16.14 15.27 -1.30
N HIS A 38 16.57 14.14 -0.72
CA HIS A 38 16.39 13.84 0.70
C HIS A 38 17.18 14.82 1.60
N ALA A 39 18.43 15.15 1.23
CA ALA A 39 19.19 16.15 1.95
C ALA A 39 18.53 17.55 1.90
N LYS A 40 17.94 17.91 0.75
CA LYS A 40 17.13 19.13 0.61
C LYS A 40 15.90 19.09 1.54
N LEU A 41 15.21 17.94 1.60
CA LEU A 41 14.09 17.75 2.53
C LEU A 41 14.54 17.92 4.00
N ALA A 42 15.73 17.41 4.36
CA ALA A 42 16.24 17.52 5.72
C ALA A 42 16.46 18.96 6.19
N LEU A 43 16.68 19.90 5.26
CA LEU A 43 16.78 21.35 5.57
C LEU A 43 15.40 22.00 5.76
N LEU A 44 14.36 21.49 5.11
CA LEU A 44 13.03 22.08 5.10
C LEU A 44 12.08 21.41 6.12
N ASP A 45 12.23 20.12 6.30
CA ASP A 45 11.42 19.26 7.18
C ASP A 45 12.30 18.14 7.77
N PRO A 46 13.12 18.45 8.79
CA PRO A 46 14.01 17.49 9.42
C PRO A 46 13.27 16.25 9.96
N SER A 47 12.09 16.48 10.57
CA SER A 47 11.27 15.40 11.15
C SER A 47 10.77 14.39 10.09
N SER A 48 10.40 14.87 8.91
CA SER A 48 10.04 13.98 7.81
C SER A 48 11.26 13.27 7.23
N ALA A 49 12.39 13.97 7.06
CA ALA A 49 13.61 13.37 6.54
C ALA A 49 14.15 12.24 7.42
N GLU A 50 14.15 12.41 8.74
CA GLU A 50 14.60 11.37 9.70
C GLU A 50 13.83 10.05 9.54
N ARG A 51 12.55 10.13 9.19
CA ARG A 51 11.68 8.96 9.03
C ARG A 51 11.78 8.30 7.67
N LEU A 52 12.30 8.99 6.67
CA LEU A 52 12.34 8.53 5.29
C LEU A 52 13.72 8.01 4.90
N GLN A 53 13.74 6.95 4.10
CA GLN A 53 15.01 6.49 3.50
C GLN A 53 15.40 7.40 2.34
N PRO A 54 16.71 7.64 2.11
CA PRO A 54 17.19 8.54 1.04
C PRO A 54 16.72 8.18 -0.38
N ASN A 55 16.33 6.93 -0.61
CA ASN A 55 15.83 6.45 -1.90
C ASN A 55 14.28 6.30 -1.94
N ASP A 56 13.55 6.75 -0.92
CA ASP A 56 12.08 6.73 -0.92
C ASP A 56 11.54 7.92 -1.73
N SER A 57 11.72 7.84 -3.05
CA SER A 57 11.39 8.91 -4.00
C SER A 57 9.98 9.44 -3.81
N GLN A 58 9.01 8.56 -3.66
CA GLN A 58 7.59 8.90 -3.60
C GLN A 58 7.23 9.73 -2.36
N ARG A 59 7.80 9.38 -1.19
CA ARG A 59 7.53 10.12 0.04
C ARG A 59 8.34 11.39 0.14
N ILE A 60 9.58 11.39 -0.35
CA ILE A 60 10.42 12.60 -0.46
C ILE A 60 9.74 13.61 -1.38
N GLN A 61 9.31 13.17 -2.59
CA GLN A 61 8.59 14.02 -3.53
C GLN A 61 7.35 14.63 -2.88
N ARG A 62 6.53 13.79 -2.19
CA ARG A 62 5.30 14.28 -1.55
C ARG A 62 5.58 15.32 -0.45
N ALA A 63 6.61 15.13 0.36
CA ALA A 63 6.97 16.10 1.41
C ALA A 63 7.43 17.43 0.82
N LEU A 64 8.27 17.38 -0.21
CA LEU A 64 8.73 18.58 -0.93
C LEU A 64 7.60 19.26 -1.71
N GLU A 65 6.68 18.48 -2.32
CA GLU A 65 5.49 19.00 -3.00
C GLU A 65 4.60 19.79 -2.02
N VAL A 66 4.31 19.22 -0.86
CA VAL A 66 3.49 19.87 0.17
C VAL A 66 4.15 21.16 0.63
N PHE A 67 5.45 21.15 0.88
CA PHE A 67 6.20 22.36 1.23
C PHE A 67 6.15 23.42 0.12
N ALA A 68 6.32 23.02 -1.13
CA ALA A 68 6.29 23.94 -2.28
C ALA A 68 4.90 24.61 -2.45
N ILE A 69 3.81 23.89 -2.13
CA ILE A 69 2.44 24.41 -2.25
C ILE A 69 2.05 25.28 -1.06
N THR A 70 2.43 24.87 0.16
CA THR A 70 1.90 25.46 1.40
C THR A 70 2.88 26.41 2.10
N GLY A 71 4.17 26.32 1.77
CA GLY A 71 5.25 26.99 2.51
C GLY A 71 5.53 26.38 3.89
N ARG A 72 4.89 25.25 4.22
CA ARG A 72 4.98 24.63 5.56
C ARG A 72 5.50 23.19 5.47
N PRO A 73 6.30 22.74 6.45
CA PRO A 73 6.71 21.34 6.57
C PRO A 73 5.52 20.38 6.60
N LEU A 74 5.67 19.23 5.97
CA LEU A 74 4.66 18.17 6.03
C LEU A 74 4.47 17.66 7.47
N SER A 75 5.54 17.60 8.25
CA SER A 75 5.50 17.22 9.68
C SER A 75 4.55 18.11 10.48
N ASP A 76 4.58 19.42 10.27
CA ASP A 76 3.72 20.38 11.01
C ASP A 76 2.25 20.15 10.68
N LEU A 77 1.92 19.95 9.39
CA LEU A 77 0.55 19.67 8.95
C LEU A 77 0.04 18.35 9.51
N PHE A 78 0.92 17.41 9.78
CA PHE A 78 0.57 16.15 10.40
C PHE A 78 0.32 16.27 11.91
N GLU A 79 1.05 17.14 12.62
CA GLU A 79 0.80 17.39 14.03
C GLU A 79 -0.55 18.06 14.27
N GLU A 80 -0.97 18.94 13.36
CA GLU A 80 -2.29 19.59 13.41
C GLU A 80 -3.44 18.62 13.09
N THR A 81 -3.16 17.53 12.38
CA THR A 81 -4.18 16.54 12.00
C THR A 81 -3.72 15.14 12.46
N PRO A 82 -3.99 14.76 13.71
CA PRO A 82 -3.48 13.52 14.31
C PRO A 82 -3.83 12.22 13.56
N SER A 83 -4.68 12.29 12.54
CA SER A 83 -5.39 11.14 12.01
C SER A 83 -4.55 10.12 11.23
N LEU A 84 -3.46 10.48 10.55
CA LEU A 84 -2.82 9.53 9.63
C LEU A 84 -1.30 9.49 9.62
N ALA A 85 -0.65 10.50 10.15
CA ALA A 85 0.75 10.69 9.93
C ALA A 85 1.62 10.18 11.05
N GLY A 86 2.29 9.11 10.75
CA GLY A 86 3.48 8.69 11.49
C GLY A 86 3.27 8.15 12.89
N ARG A 87 2.04 8.04 13.38
CA ARG A 87 1.82 7.33 14.64
C ARG A 87 2.25 5.88 14.50
N LYS A 88 3.19 5.48 15.33
CA LYS A 88 3.47 4.07 15.61
C LYS A 88 2.12 3.41 15.83
N GLN A 89 1.96 2.19 15.34
CA GLN A 89 0.76 1.37 15.42
C GLN A 89 0.04 1.56 16.76
N GLU A 90 -0.97 2.43 16.76
CA GLU A 90 -1.83 2.58 17.93
C GLU A 90 -2.84 1.43 17.92
N PRO A 91 -3.21 0.90 19.08
CA PRO A 91 -4.29 -0.05 19.19
C PRO A 91 -5.58 0.58 18.60
N ASN A 92 -6.49 -0.27 18.12
CA ASN A 92 -7.78 0.22 17.66
C ASN A 92 -8.44 1.07 18.75
N PRO A 93 -9.17 2.13 18.38
CA PRO A 93 -10.05 2.82 19.31
C PRO A 93 -11.03 1.82 19.95
N ASP A 94 -11.43 2.05 21.20
CA ASP A 94 -12.29 1.13 21.94
C ASP A 94 -13.66 0.90 21.29
N TRP A 95 -14.12 1.85 20.45
CA TRP A 95 -15.35 1.72 19.68
C TRP A 95 -15.21 0.88 18.40
N VAL A 96 -13.98 0.41 18.06
CA VAL A 96 -13.73 -0.44 16.89
C VAL A 96 -13.48 -1.89 17.32
N GLU A 97 -14.41 -2.76 17.00
CA GLU A 97 -14.19 -4.20 17.08
C GLU A 97 -13.67 -4.74 15.76
N LEU A 98 -12.45 -5.30 15.76
CA LEU A 98 -11.80 -5.81 14.57
C LEU A 98 -11.79 -7.35 14.58
N ILE A 99 -12.44 -7.92 13.59
CA ILE A 99 -12.37 -9.35 13.26
C ILE A 99 -11.38 -9.52 12.12
N SER A 100 -10.37 -10.33 12.33
CA SER A 100 -9.31 -10.60 11.36
C SER A 100 -9.29 -12.06 10.95
N LEU A 101 -9.27 -12.30 9.64
CA LEU A 101 -9.10 -13.64 9.07
C LEU A 101 -7.63 -13.83 8.75
N GLU A 102 -6.94 -14.61 9.57
CA GLU A 102 -5.48 -14.80 9.47
C GLU A 102 -5.16 -16.29 9.39
N PRO A 103 -4.54 -16.76 8.30
CA PRO A 103 -4.10 -18.14 8.20
C PRO A 103 -3.08 -18.49 9.28
N SER A 104 -3.29 -19.61 9.98
CA SER A 104 -2.35 -20.14 10.97
C SER A 104 -1.09 -20.70 10.31
N ASP A 105 -1.22 -21.33 9.13
CA ASP A 105 -0.10 -21.90 8.37
C ASP A 105 0.27 -21.03 7.15
N ARG A 106 1.50 -20.52 7.17
CA ARG A 106 2.08 -19.73 6.07
C ARG A 106 2.23 -20.54 4.78
N LYS A 107 2.50 -21.84 4.86
CA LYS A 107 2.68 -22.68 3.66
C LYS A 107 1.35 -22.79 2.91
N VAL A 108 0.27 -23.00 3.65
CA VAL A 108 -1.08 -23.03 3.09
C VAL A 108 -1.43 -21.69 2.44
N LEU A 109 -1.14 -20.57 3.13
CA LEU A 109 -1.35 -19.23 2.57
C LEU A 109 -0.55 -19.04 1.27
N HIS A 110 0.75 -19.38 1.26
CA HIS A 110 1.59 -19.20 0.08
C HIS A 110 1.10 -20.03 -1.11
N ALA A 111 0.75 -21.31 -0.88
CA ALA A 111 0.20 -22.15 -1.92
C ALA A 111 -1.11 -21.57 -2.53
N ARG A 112 -1.99 -21.03 -1.69
CA ARG A 112 -3.23 -20.37 -2.13
C ARG A 112 -2.96 -19.10 -2.93
N LEU A 113 -1.97 -18.31 -2.55
CA LEU A 113 -1.60 -17.09 -3.27
C LEU A 113 -1.06 -17.42 -4.67
N GLU A 114 -0.22 -18.44 -4.79
CA GLU A 114 0.31 -18.91 -6.06
C GLU A 114 -0.80 -19.49 -6.95
N GLN A 115 -1.61 -20.38 -6.40
CA GLN A 115 -2.77 -20.95 -7.11
C GLN A 115 -3.72 -19.86 -7.61
N ARG A 116 -4.01 -18.84 -6.80
CA ARG A 116 -4.86 -17.71 -7.20
C ARG A 116 -4.26 -16.94 -8.37
N PHE A 117 -2.96 -16.68 -8.34
CA PHE A 117 -2.30 -15.98 -9.44
C PHE A 117 -2.32 -16.81 -10.73
N ASP A 118 -2.08 -18.13 -10.65
CA ASP A 118 -2.21 -19.03 -11.79
C ASP A 118 -3.65 -19.05 -12.36
N GLN A 119 -4.65 -19.06 -11.50
CA GLN A 119 -6.05 -18.94 -11.92
C GLN A 119 -6.32 -17.61 -12.65
N MET A 120 -5.76 -16.49 -12.16
CA MET A 120 -5.88 -15.20 -12.85
C MET A 120 -5.23 -15.24 -14.23
N LEU A 121 -4.04 -15.80 -14.37
CA LEU A 121 -3.37 -15.97 -15.67
C LEU A 121 -4.20 -16.81 -16.63
N ASN A 122 -4.84 -17.87 -16.15
CA ASN A 122 -5.73 -18.73 -16.94
C ASN A 122 -7.08 -18.05 -17.26
N SER A 123 -7.44 -16.96 -16.59
CA SER A 123 -8.71 -16.23 -16.72
C SER A 123 -8.57 -14.88 -17.43
N ASN A 124 -7.72 -14.81 -18.44
CA ASN A 124 -7.49 -13.63 -19.29
C ASN A 124 -6.81 -12.43 -18.62
N PHE A 125 -6.13 -12.58 -17.50
CA PHE A 125 -5.45 -11.46 -16.83
C PHE A 125 -4.38 -10.80 -17.72
N ILE A 126 -3.68 -11.58 -18.57
CA ILE A 126 -2.73 -11.03 -19.56
C ILE A 126 -3.43 -10.07 -20.51
N ALA A 127 -4.56 -10.52 -21.10
CA ALA A 127 -5.33 -9.70 -22.04
C ALA A 127 -5.89 -8.42 -21.39
N GLU A 128 -6.30 -8.50 -20.12
CA GLU A 128 -6.71 -7.31 -19.35
C GLU A 128 -5.60 -6.28 -19.26
N VAL A 129 -4.39 -6.70 -18.88
CA VAL A 129 -3.23 -5.78 -18.76
C VAL A 129 -2.80 -5.25 -20.12
N GLU A 130 -2.89 -6.07 -21.18
CA GLU A 130 -2.60 -5.66 -22.55
C GLU A 130 -3.58 -4.57 -23.03
N LEU A 131 -4.87 -4.72 -22.76
CA LEU A 131 -5.89 -3.71 -23.05
C LEU A 131 -5.58 -2.39 -22.33
N LEU A 132 -5.20 -2.46 -21.07
CA LEU A 132 -4.82 -1.26 -20.29
C LEU A 132 -3.56 -0.60 -20.88
N ARG A 133 -2.58 -1.38 -21.30
CA ARG A 133 -1.34 -0.88 -21.91
C ARG A 133 -1.61 -0.19 -23.24
N ASN A 134 -2.50 -0.74 -24.05
CA ASN A 134 -2.85 -0.23 -25.37
C ASN A 134 -3.70 1.06 -25.32
N ARG A 135 -4.18 1.48 -24.15
CA ARG A 135 -4.89 2.77 -24.01
C ARG A 135 -4.02 3.98 -24.29
N GLY A 136 -2.70 3.88 -24.06
CA GLY A 136 -1.73 4.94 -24.33
C GLY A 136 -1.66 6.06 -23.26
N ASP A 137 -2.61 6.14 -22.34
CA ASP A 137 -2.65 7.12 -21.23
C ASP A 137 -2.06 6.56 -19.91
N LEU A 138 -1.71 5.28 -19.88
CA LEU A 138 -1.18 4.60 -18.71
C LEU A 138 0.32 4.30 -18.88
N HIS A 139 1.06 4.36 -17.77
CA HIS A 139 2.49 4.09 -17.74
C HIS A 139 2.92 3.35 -16.45
N PRO A 140 4.08 2.67 -16.43
CA PRO A 140 4.51 1.80 -15.32
C PRO A 140 4.61 2.50 -13.94
N ASN A 141 4.79 3.83 -13.92
CA ASN A 141 4.94 4.59 -12.68
C ASN A 141 3.61 4.96 -12.00
N LEU A 142 2.48 4.74 -12.68
CA LEU A 142 1.17 4.98 -12.07
C LEU A 142 0.93 4.01 -10.90
N PRO A 143 0.37 4.50 -9.78
CA PRO A 143 0.11 3.66 -8.60
C PRO A 143 -0.73 2.41 -8.89
N ALA A 144 -1.70 2.49 -9.79
CA ALA A 144 -2.53 1.36 -10.19
C ALA A 144 -1.71 0.28 -10.92
N ILE A 145 -0.85 0.69 -11.86
CA ILE A 145 0.00 -0.24 -12.64
C ILE A 145 1.11 -0.85 -11.75
N ARG A 146 1.55 -0.13 -10.72
CA ARG A 146 2.52 -0.65 -9.74
C ARG A 146 1.92 -1.70 -8.79
N SER A 147 0.63 -1.98 -8.86
CA SER A 147 -0.01 -3.03 -8.07
C SER A 147 0.60 -4.40 -8.38
N VAL A 148 0.65 -5.25 -7.35
CA VAL A 148 1.16 -6.62 -7.49
C VAL A 148 0.31 -7.39 -8.51
N GLY A 149 0.96 -8.08 -9.42
CA GLY A 149 0.36 -8.73 -10.57
C GLY A 149 0.41 -7.85 -11.81
N TYR A 150 -0.22 -6.67 -11.81
CA TYR A 150 -0.21 -5.76 -12.95
C TYR A 150 1.19 -5.34 -13.37
N ARG A 151 2.03 -4.95 -12.42
CA ARG A 151 3.41 -4.57 -12.69
C ARG A 151 4.19 -5.69 -13.38
N GLN A 152 4.10 -6.92 -12.86
CA GLN A 152 4.85 -8.04 -13.39
C GLN A 152 4.39 -8.43 -14.80
N VAL A 153 3.08 -8.42 -15.04
CA VAL A 153 2.53 -8.67 -16.38
C VAL A 153 2.88 -7.54 -17.34
N TRP A 154 2.89 -6.28 -16.88
CA TRP A 154 3.32 -5.15 -17.70
C TRP A 154 4.79 -5.28 -18.14
N GLU A 155 5.70 -5.62 -17.21
CA GLU A 155 7.12 -5.90 -17.51
C GLU A 155 7.28 -7.05 -18.52
N TYR A 156 6.47 -8.12 -18.38
CA TYR A 156 6.44 -9.23 -19.35
C TYR A 156 5.98 -8.78 -20.73
N LEU A 157 4.89 -8.04 -20.84
CA LEU A 157 4.38 -7.50 -22.11
C LEU A 157 5.32 -6.46 -22.74
N ALA A 158 6.17 -5.85 -21.95
CA ALA A 158 7.25 -4.95 -22.43
C ALA A 158 8.48 -5.70 -22.93
N GLY A 159 8.55 -7.04 -22.77
CA GLY A 159 9.72 -7.84 -23.11
C GLY A 159 10.86 -7.76 -22.09
N GLU A 160 10.62 -7.19 -20.90
CA GLU A 160 11.61 -7.01 -19.83
C GLU A 160 11.83 -8.28 -19.01
N SER A 161 10.95 -9.27 -19.13
CA SER A 161 11.05 -10.57 -18.47
C SER A 161 10.38 -11.65 -19.29
N ASP A 162 10.84 -12.90 -19.15
CA ASP A 162 10.15 -14.08 -19.68
C ASP A 162 8.97 -14.49 -18.80
N TRP A 163 8.19 -15.44 -19.26
CA TRP A 163 6.99 -15.95 -18.60
C TRP A 163 7.25 -16.49 -17.19
N GLU A 164 8.29 -17.31 -17.04
CA GLU A 164 8.60 -17.94 -15.76
C GLU A 164 9.11 -16.89 -14.75
N THR A 165 9.97 -15.99 -15.18
CA THR A 165 10.47 -14.87 -14.38
C THR A 165 9.32 -13.97 -13.91
N MET A 166 8.38 -13.66 -14.79
CA MET A 166 7.19 -12.88 -14.45
C MET A 166 6.37 -13.56 -13.35
N LYS A 167 6.10 -14.87 -13.46
CA LYS A 167 5.37 -15.64 -12.45
C LYS A 167 6.09 -15.62 -11.10
N GLN A 168 7.38 -15.93 -11.09
CA GLN A 168 8.18 -15.96 -9.86
C GLN A 168 8.23 -14.60 -9.17
N LYS A 169 8.41 -13.52 -9.92
CA LYS A 169 8.34 -12.14 -9.40
C LYS A 169 6.96 -11.84 -8.79
N ALA A 170 5.87 -12.26 -9.44
CA ALA A 170 4.51 -12.03 -8.95
C ALA A 170 4.24 -12.82 -7.66
N TYR A 171 4.63 -14.08 -7.58
CA TYR A 171 4.54 -14.90 -6.37
C TYR A 171 5.32 -14.26 -5.21
N ALA A 172 6.57 -13.89 -5.46
CA ALA A 172 7.41 -13.24 -4.45
C ALA A 172 6.80 -11.93 -3.95
N ALA A 173 6.32 -11.08 -4.86
CA ALA A 173 5.69 -9.80 -4.52
C ALA A 173 4.40 -10.00 -3.72
N THR A 174 3.57 -10.99 -4.07
CA THR A 174 2.33 -11.31 -3.36
C THR A 174 2.62 -11.85 -1.95
N ARG A 175 3.60 -12.75 -1.81
CA ARG A 175 4.06 -13.24 -0.49
C ARG A 175 4.59 -12.11 0.39
N GLN A 176 5.35 -11.17 -0.18
CA GLN A 176 5.81 -9.98 0.56
C GLN A 176 4.66 -9.06 0.97
N LEU A 177 3.66 -8.88 0.10
CA LEU A 177 2.46 -8.10 0.43
C LEU A 177 1.71 -8.74 1.60
N SER A 178 1.46 -10.05 1.55
CA SER A 178 0.78 -10.78 2.63
C SER A 178 1.57 -10.70 3.95
N LYS A 179 2.91 -10.84 3.90
CA LYS A 179 3.76 -10.67 5.10
C LYS A 179 3.59 -9.28 5.72
N ARG A 180 3.55 -8.21 4.91
CA ARG A 180 3.32 -6.84 5.41
C ARG A 180 1.93 -6.70 6.03
N GLN A 181 0.88 -7.27 5.42
CA GLN A 181 -0.47 -7.26 5.97
C GLN A 181 -0.54 -7.97 7.32
N MET A 182 0.04 -9.17 7.43
CA MET A 182 0.09 -9.92 8.69
C MET A 182 0.88 -9.20 9.79
N THR A 183 2.01 -8.57 9.44
CA THR A 183 2.80 -7.78 10.40
C THR A 183 1.98 -6.60 10.92
N TRP A 184 1.21 -5.97 10.05
CA TRP A 184 0.38 -4.83 10.39
C TRP A 184 -0.82 -5.23 11.28
N LEU A 185 -1.50 -6.33 10.95
CA LEU A 185 -2.60 -6.86 11.74
C LEU A 185 -2.17 -7.21 13.17
N ARG A 186 -0.97 -7.78 13.34
CA ARG A 186 -0.43 -8.16 14.66
C ARG A 186 -0.30 -7.01 15.65
N ALA A 187 -0.17 -5.80 15.16
CA ALA A 187 -0.06 -4.61 16.00
C ALA A 187 -1.42 -4.03 16.40
N MET A 188 -2.52 -4.61 15.91
CA MET A 188 -3.87 -4.14 16.19
C MET A 188 -4.54 -5.02 17.25
N ASN A 189 -5.38 -4.42 18.09
CA ASN A 189 -6.29 -5.19 18.93
C ASN A 189 -7.36 -5.82 18.02
N ARG A 190 -7.40 -7.15 17.97
CA ARG A 190 -8.26 -7.89 17.05
C ARG A 190 -8.59 -9.29 17.55
N GLN A 191 -9.70 -9.80 17.07
CA GLN A 191 -10.05 -11.20 17.22
C GLN A 191 -9.65 -11.94 15.95
N VAL A 192 -8.85 -13.01 16.11
CA VAL A 192 -8.25 -13.73 14.99
C VAL A 192 -9.00 -15.03 14.76
N PHE A 193 -9.34 -15.32 13.50
CA PHE A 193 -9.92 -16.58 13.08
C PHE A 193 -9.16 -17.10 11.85
N ASP A 194 -8.91 -18.42 11.81
CA ASP A 194 -8.27 -19.03 10.64
C ASP A 194 -9.31 -19.26 9.53
N PRO A 195 -9.15 -18.65 8.34
CA PRO A 195 -10.09 -18.83 7.23
C PRO A 195 -10.05 -20.23 6.60
N PHE A 196 -9.08 -21.06 6.99
CA PHE A 196 -8.95 -22.44 6.50
C PHE A 196 -9.48 -23.49 7.51
N ASP A 197 -9.93 -23.04 8.67
CA ASP A 197 -10.58 -23.82 9.69
C ASP A 197 -12.10 -23.54 9.67
N SER A 198 -12.90 -24.55 9.35
CA SER A 198 -14.36 -24.42 9.21
C SER A 198 -15.05 -24.03 10.53
N GLU A 199 -14.59 -24.53 11.68
CA GLU A 199 -15.17 -24.21 12.97
C GLU A 199 -14.89 -22.76 13.36
N GLN A 200 -13.68 -22.28 13.12
CA GLN A 200 -13.33 -20.87 13.35
C GLN A 200 -14.09 -19.93 12.42
N MET A 201 -14.32 -20.33 11.18
CA MET A 201 -15.13 -19.53 10.25
C MET A 201 -16.59 -19.44 10.67
N GLU A 202 -17.18 -20.52 11.19
CA GLU A 202 -18.53 -20.46 11.77
C GLU A 202 -18.59 -19.53 13.00
N LEU A 203 -17.58 -19.59 13.87
CA LEU A 203 -17.47 -18.68 15.01
C LEU A 203 -17.35 -17.22 14.57
N ALA A 204 -16.53 -16.93 13.58
CA ALA A 204 -16.39 -15.59 13.02
C ALA A 204 -17.72 -15.07 12.46
N GLN A 205 -18.45 -15.91 11.73
CA GLN A 205 -19.76 -15.56 11.17
C GLN A 205 -20.80 -15.29 12.27
N LYS A 206 -20.88 -16.17 13.28
CA LYS A 206 -21.78 -16.00 14.45
C LYS A 206 -21.50 -14.67 15.16
N LYS A 207 -20.21 -14.33 15.32
CA LYS A 207 -19.82 -13.08 15.96
C LYS A 207 -20.19 -11.86 15.12
N CYS A 208 -19.92 -11.87 13.82
CA CYS A 208 -20.36 -10.79 12.92
C CYS A 208 -21.87 -10.57 12.99
N LEU A 209 -22.66 -11.65 12.99
CA LEU A 209 -24.13 -11.56 13.10
C LEU A 209 -24.57 -11.01 14.45
N ALA A 210 -23.89 -11.38 15.55
CA ALA A 210 -24.21 -10.85 16.88
C ALA A 210 -23.95 -9.34 16.98
N LEU A 211 -22.83 -8.87 16.41
CA LEU A 211 -22.50 -7.44 16.34
C LEU A 211 -23.53 -6.65 15.52
N LEU A 212 -23.95 -7.18 14.38
CA LEU A 212 -24.97 -6.53 13.54
C LEU A 212 -26.33 -6.44 14.25
N ARG A 213 -26.70 -7.44 15.06
CA ARG A 213 -27.96 -7.44 15.84
C ARG A 213 -27.90 -6.51 17.06
N GLY A 214 -26.72 -6.26 17.61
CA GLY A 214 -26.54 -5.32 18.71
C GLY A 214 -26.52 -3.85 18.27
N LEU A 215 -26.47 -3.58 16.95
CA LEU A 215 -26.55 -2.24 16.35
C LEU A 215 -27.99 -1.87 15.92
N SER A 216 -28.94 -2.77 16.01
CA SER A 216 -30.38 -2.56 15.75
C SER A 216 -31.15 -2.34 17.06
#